data_f3abbe592e1df6533c1af3c8b7f0602d
#
_entry.id   f3abbe592e1df6533c1af3c8b7f0602d
#
_cell.length_a   1.000
_cell.length_b   1.000
_cell.length_c   1.000
_cell.angle_alpha   90.00
_cell.angle_beta   90.00
_cell.angle_gamma   90.00
#
_symmetry.space_group_name_H-M   'P 1'
#
loop_
_entity.id
_entity.type
_entity.pdbx_description
1 polymer ?
#
loop_
_entity_poly.entity_id
_entity_poly.type
_entity_poly.pdbx_seq_one_letter_code
_entity_poly.pdbx_strand_id
1 'polypeptide(L)'
;MKTILRWSCAAAVLLVAAPALAALNIFATVPEWGALAEELGGDKINVYVATNALQDPHHVEARPSLIARARSADLVVATGAELEIGWLPLVVQQAGNPKIRPGTPGYFEAAPLVTMMEKPTRLDRADGDVHPGGNPHIQTDPRNILRVAGPMTARLVELDPANAAFYRERG
;
A
#
# COMPACT_ATOMS: atom_id res chain seq x y z
N MET A 1 63.49 -43.89 -3.12
CA MET A 1 62.06 -43.72 -2.80
C MET A 1 61.81 -42.24 -2.72
N LYS A 2 61.08 -41.65 -3.71
CA LYS A 2 60.71 -40.22 -3.77
C LYS A 2 59.21 -40.11 -3.45
N THR A 3 58.92 -39.55 -2.27
CA THR A 3 57.55 -39.29 -1.79
C THR A 3 57.02 -38.02 -2.46
N ILE A 4 55.99 -38.11 -3.30
CA ILE A 4 55.33 -37.00 -3.93
C ILE A 4 54.23 -36.52 -2.95
N LEU A 5 54.40 -35.34 -2.38
CA LEU A 5 53.42 -34.66 -1.53
C LEU A 5 52.37 -33.99 -2.43
N ARG A 6 51.15 -34.54 -2.45
CA ARG A 6 50.02 -33.98 -3.19
C ARG A 6 49.37 -32.90 -2.33
N TRP A 7 49.50 -31.66 -2.74
CA TRP A 7 48.74 -30.55 -2.17
C TRP A 7 47.35 -30.48 -2.81
N SER A 8 46.33 -30.82 -2.04
CA SER A 8 44.93 -30.62 -2.41
C SER A 8 44.53 -29.22 -2.05
N CYS A 9 44.44 -28.31 -3.03
CA CYS A 9 43.82 -27.01 -2.85
C CYS A 9 42.29 -27.19 -2.74
N ALA A 10 41.75 -27.14 -1.56
CA ALA A 10 40.31 -27.03 -1.35
C ALA A 10 39.90 -25.56 -1.61
N ALA A 11 39.22 -25.32 -2.75
CA ALA A 11 38.61 -24.03 -3.04
C ALA A 11 37.35 -23.88 -2.16
N ALA A 12 37.44 -23.03 -1.14
CA ALA A 12 36.28 -22.64 -0.34
C ALA A 12 35.39 -21.68 -1.17
N VAL A 13 34.26 -22.19 -1.64
CA VAL A 13 33.21 -21.36 -2.26
C VAL A 13 32.49 -20.59 -1.15
N LEU A 14 32.80 -19.30 -1.00
CA LEU A 14 32.07 -18.37 -0.14
C LEU A 14 30.69 -18.12 -0.80
N LEU A 15 29.66 -18.81 -0.31
CA LEU A 15 28.27 -18.45 -0.58
C LEU A 15 27.99 -17.09 0.11
N VAL A 16 28.03 -16.01 -0.64
CA VAL A 16 27.53 -14.70 -0.20
C VAL A 16 26.01 -14.81 -0.15
N ALA A 17 25.45 -15.01 1.03
CA ALA A 17 24.01 -14.89 1.23
C ALA A 17 23.60 -13.44 0.92
N ALA A 18 22.84 -13.25 -0.17
CA ALA A 18 22.19 -11.96 -0.42
C ALA A 18 21.28 -11.63 0.78
N PRO A 19 21.30 -10.39 1.31
CA PRO A 19 20.36 -10.01 2.36
C PRO A 19 18.95 -10.21 1.84
N ALA A 20 18.16 -11.02 2.54
CA ALA A 20 16.71 -11.10 2.27
C ALA A 20 16.14 -9.73 2.61
N LEU A 21 15.72 -8.97 1.59
CA LEU A 21 15.01 -7.72 1.79
C LEU A 21 13.64 -8.07 2.40
N ALA A 22 13.30 -7.41 3.51
CA ALA A 22 12.01 -7.60 4.13
C ALA A 22 10.92 -7.09 3.18
N ALA A 23 9.84 -7.86 3.02
CA ALA A 23 8.70 -7.46 2.22
C ALA A 23 8.09 -6.16 2.76
N LEU A 24 7.63 -5.26 1.87
CA LEU A 24 6.92 -4.03 2.26
C LEU A 24 5.59 -4.37 2.92
N ASN A 25 5.29 -3.72 4.03
CA ASN A 25 4.00 -3.84 4.71
C ASN A 25 3.04 -2.77 4.20
N ILE A 26 1.97 -3.21 3.53
CA ILE A 26 0.95 -2.35 2.95
C ILE A 26 -0.29 -2.36 3.85
N PHE A 27 -0.80 -1.18 4.20
CA PHE A 27 -2.06 -0.97 4.88
C PHE A 27 -3.06 -0.39 3.88
N ALA A 28 -3.93 -1.23 3.31
CA ALA A 28 -4.99 -0.82 2.40
C ALA A 28 -6.28 -0.53 3.18
N THR A 29 -6.99 0.53 2.84
CA THR A 29 -8.22 0.91 3.53
C THR A 29 -9.40 0.06 3.11
N VAL A 30 -9.49 -0.31 1.83
CA VAL A 30 -10.56 -1.13 1.26
C VAL A 30 -9.99 -2.32 0.46
N PRO A 31 -10.80 -3.39 0.27
CA PRO A 31 -10.35 -4.63 -0.39
C PRO A 31 -9.79 -4.43 -1.79
N GLU A 32 -10.35 -3.51 -2.56
CA GLU A 32 -9.97 -3.27 -3.95
C GLU A 32 -8.52 -2.76 -4.07
N TRP A 33 -8.12 -1.85 -3.18
CA TRP A 33 -6.74 -1.38 -3.12
C TRP A 33 -5.79 -2.44 -2.59
N GLY A 34 -6.28 -3.29 -1.67
CA GLY A 34 -5.53 -4.46 -1.20
C GLY A 34 -5.25 -5.42 -2.34
N ALA A 35 -6.27 -5.79 -3.11
CA ALA A 35 -6.15 -6.70 -4.26
C ALA A 35 -5.23 -6.13 -5.34
N LEU A 36 -5.34 -4.83 -5.65
CA LEU A 36 -4.43 -4.18 -6.61
C LEU A 36 -2.98 -4.21 -6.11
N ALA A 37 -2.75 -3.91 -4.83
CA ALA A 37 -1.42 -3.99 -4.26
C ALA A 37 -0.84 -5.42 -4.35
N GLU A 38 -1.62 -6.46 -4.02
CA GLU A 38 -1.22 -7.86 -4.13
C GLU A 38 -0.89 -8.24 -5.58
N GLU A 39 -1.69 -7.79 -6.56
CA GLU A 39 -1.43 -8.04 -7.97
C GLU A 39 -0.09 -7.42 -8.40
N LEU A 40 0.19 -6.19 -8.00
CA LEU A 40 1.41 -5.48 -8.38
C LEU A 40 2.64 -5.93 -7.60
N GLY A 41 2.47 -6.24 -6.31
CA GLY A 41 3.56 -6.48 -5.37
C GLY A 41 3.95 -7.95 -5.19
N GLY A 42 3.02 -8.88 -5.46
CA GLY A 42 3.24 -10.33 -5.35
C GLY A 42 3.86 -10.71 -4.00
N ASP A 43 4.90 -11.53 -4.04
CA ASP A 43 5.64 -12.03 -2.87
C ASP A 43 6.59 -11.00 -2.22
N LYS A 44 6.71 -9.79 -2.77
CA LYS A 44 7.55 -8.71 -2.26
C LYS A 44 6.84 -7.83 -1.24
N ILE A 45 5.56 -8.05 -1.01
CA ILE A 45 4.75 -7.24 -0.09
C ILE A 45 3.91 -8.13 0.84
N ASN A 46 3.53 -7.54 1.98
CA ASN A 46 2.51 -8.09 2.88
C ASN A 46 1.35 -7.09 2.94
N VAL A 47 0.16 -7.51 2.56
CA VAL A 47 -1.02 -6.64 2.55
C VAL A 47 -1.90 -6.91 3.76
N TYR A 48 -2.29 -5.83 4.44
CA TYR A 48 -3.35 -5.83 5.43
C TYR A 48 -4.47 -4.92 4.95
N VAL A 49 -5.69 -5.44 4.90
CA VAL A 49 -6.89 -4.68 4.52
C VAL A 49 -7.66 -4.31 5.77
N ALA A 50 -7.95 -3.01 5.94
CA ALA A 50 -8.59 -2.47 7.14
C ALA A 50 -10.08 -2.80 7.24
N THR A 51 -10.76 -2.90 6.09
CA THR A 51 -12.19 -3.20 5.96
C THR A 51 -12.42 -4.50 5.20
N ASN A 52 -13.64 -4.98 5.21
CA ASN A 52 -14.09 -6.07 4.34
C ASN A 52 -15.27 -5.59 3.47
N ALA A 53 -15.69 -6.41 2.50
CA ALA A 53 -16.73 -6.06 1.55
C ALA A 53 -18.13 -5.80 2.15
N LEU A 54 -18.34 -6.16 3.43
CA LEU A 54 -19.60 -5.96 4.15
C LEU A 54 -19.55 -4.78 5.14
N GLN A 55 -18.41 -4.10 5.22
CA GLN A 55 -18.24 -2.93 6.09
C GLN A 55 -18.35 -1.64 5.29
N ASP A 56 -19.05 -0.66 5.87
CA ASP A 56 -19.07 0.70 5.37
C ASP A 56 -17.70 1.36 5.62
N PRO A 57 -16.96 1.75 4.56
CA PRO A 57 -15.65 2.37 4.71
C PRO A 57 -15.68 3.79 5.31
N HIS A 58 -16.85 4.45 5.38
CA HIS A 58 -17.00 5.73 6.07
C HIS A 58 -16.99 5.55 7.60
N HIS A 59 -17.56 4.43 8.08
CA HIS A 59 -17.84 4.18 9.49
C HIS A 59 -17.02 3.02 10.03
N VAL A 60 -15.72 3.24 10.22
CA VAL A 60 -14.78 2.25 10.79
C VAL A 60 -14.33 2.72 12.16
N GLU A 61 -14.32 1.83 13.14
CA GLU A 61 -13.75 2.12 14.45
C GLU A 61 -12.22 2.09 14.39
N ALA A 62 -11.55 3.13 14.91
CA ALA A 62 -10.09 3.20 15.01
C ALA A 62 -9.58 2.28 16.14
N ARG A 63 -9.82 0.98 16.01
CA ARG A 63 -9.48 -0.04 17.00
C ARG A 63 -7.96 -0.25 17.13
N PRO A 64 -7.47 -0.73 18.28
CA PRO A 64 -6.03 -0.95 18.54
C PRO A 64 -5.33 -1.84 17.50
N SER A 65 -6.05 -2.80 16.91
CA SER A 65 -5.51 -3.67 15.86
C SER A 65 -5.17 -2.92 14.57
N LEU A 66 -5.99 -1.94 14.15
CA LEU A 66 -5.69 -1.07 13.01
C LEU A 66 -4.47 -0.19 13.28
N ILE A 67 -4.42 0.41 14.49
CA ILE A 67 -3.30 1.24 14.91
C ILE A 67 -1.99 0.44 14.92
N ALA A 68 -2.02 -0.80 15.42
CA ALA A 68 -0.85 -1.67 15.43
C ALA A 68 -0.36 -2.02 14.01
N ARG A 69 -1.28 -2.29 13.07
CA ARG A 69 -0.95 -2.53 11.67
C ARG A 69 -0.38 -1.29 10.98
N ALA A 70 -1.00 -0.13 11.18
CA ALA A 70 -0.50 1.14 10.65
C ALA A 70 0.89 1.50 11.21
N ARG A 71 1.20 1.14 12.47
CA ARG A 71 2.52 1.37 13.08
C ARG A 71 3.63 0.66 12.33
N SER A 72 3.39 -0.53 11.79
CA SER A 72 4.36 -1.33 11.06
C SER A 72 4.27 -1.17 9.54
N ALA A 73 3.35 -0.35 9.03
CA ALA A 73 3.16 -0.15 7.60
C ALA A 73 4.31 0.69 6.99
N ASP A 74 4.71 0.32 5.79
CA ASP A 74 5.61 1.10 4.93
C ASP A 74 4.82 1.96 3.95
N LEU A 75 3.59 1.54 3.61
CA LEU A 75 2.67 2.25 2.72
C LEU A 75 1.23 2.11 3.22
N VAL A 76 0.52 3.23 3.34
CA VAL A 76 -0.94 3.31 3.42
C VAL A 76 -1.47 3.55 2.01
N VAL A 77 -2.46 2.76 1.59
CA VAL A 77 -3.21 2.96 0.35
C VAL A 77 -4.66 3.28 0.73
N ALA A 78 -5.04 4.52 0.54
CA ALA A 78 -6.36 5.05 0.84
C ALA A 78 -7.09 5.43 -0.45
N THR A 79 -8.42 5.42 -0.41
CA THR A 79 -9.23 5.99 -1.48
C THR A 79 -9.04 7.49 -1.52
N GLY A 80 -9.09 8.16 -0.39
CA GLY A 80 -9.09 9.62 -0.28
C GLY A 80 -10.48 10.22 -0.58
N ALA A 81 -10.52 11.49 -0.96
CA ALA A 81 -11.77 12.22 -1.18
C ALA A 81 -12.75 12.11 0.01
N GLU A 82 -12.21 12.11 1.21
CA GLU A 82 -12.94 12.03 2.50
C GLU A 82 -13.63 10.68 2.77
N LEU A 83 -13.42 9.62 1.97
CA LEU A 83 -14.03 8.30 2.24
C LEU A 83 -13.67 7.81 3.65
N GLU A 84 -12.43 7.93 4.04
CA GLU A 84 -11.90 7.44 5.32
C GLU A 84 -11.73 8.53 6.38
N ILE A 85 -12.32 9.73 6.16
CA ILE A 85 -12.09 10.91 7.02
C ILE A 85 -12.49 10.67 8.49
N GLY A 86 -13.47 9.82 8.72
CA GLY A 86 -13.98 9.51 10.06
C GLY A 86 -13.03 8.70 10.94
N TRP A 87 -12.01 8.05 10.37
CA TRP A 87 -11.19 7.08 11.14
C TRP A 87 -9.71 7.03 10.75
N LEU A 88 -9.35 7.09 9.45
CA LEU A 88 -7.97 6.90 9.01
C LEU A 88 -7.01 7.95 9.58
N PRO A 89 -7.35 9.26 9.64
CA PRO A 89 -6.49 10.27 10.26
C PRO A 89 -6.12 9.93 11.70
N LEU A 90 -7.10 9.44 12.49
CA LEU A 90 -6.88 9.04 13.88
C LEU A 90 -5.97 7.80 13.97
N VAL A 91 -6.17 6.79 13.11
CA VAL A 91 -5.31 5.59 13.05
C VAL A 91 -3.87 5.98 12.72
N VAL A 92 -3.65 6.81 11.71
CA VAL A 92 -2.30 7.27 11.31
C VAL A 92 -1.64 8.08 12.42
N GLN A 93 -2.38 8.98 13.06
CA GLN A 93 -1.88 9.77 14.18
C GLN A 93 -1.46 8.90 15.36
N GLN A 94 -2.32 7.99 15.80
CA GLN A 94 -2.05 7.10 16.95
C GLN A 94 -1.01 6.01 16.64
N ALA A 95 -0.84 5.64 15.38
CA ALA A 95 0.23 4.75 14.96
C ALA A 95 1.62 5.35 15.23
N GLY A 96 1.75 6.69 15.18
CA GLY A 96 3.01 7.40 15.42
C GLY A 96 4.10 7.07 14.39
N ASN A 97 3.74 6.50 13.25
CA ASN A 97 4.67 6.09 12.21
C ASN A 97 4.95 7.25 11.25
N PRO A 98 6.19 7.80 11.22
CA PRO A 98 6.51 8.93 10.36
C PRO A 98 6.47 8.61 8.86
N LYS A 99 6.63 7.33 8.47
CA LYS A 99 6.66 6.90 7.07
C LYS A 99 5.32 7.13 6.36
N ILE A 100 4.19 6.94 7.09
CA ILE A 100 2.84 6.91 6.53
C ILE A 100 2.03 8.19 6.82
N ARG A 101 2.69 9.29 7.10
CA ARG A 101 2.01 10.59 7.29
C ARG A 101 1.53 11.13 5.94
N PRO A 102 0.38 11.82 5.89
CA PRO A 102 -0.03 12.53 4.68
C PRO A 102 1.11 13.41 4.13
N GLY A 103 1.34 13.33 2.82
CA GLY A 103 2.43 14.04 2.14
C GLY A 103 3.78 13.31 2.10
N THR A 104 3.92 12.15 2.74
CA THR A 104 5.11 11.31 2.61
C THR A 104 4.95 10.26 1.50
N PRO A 105 6.05 9.68 0.96
CA PRO A 105 5.97 8.57 0.01
C PRO A 105 5.17 7.36 0.51
N GLY A 106 5.14 7.12 1.81
CA GLY A 106 4.37 6.03 2.42
C GLY A 106 2.87 6.32 2.61
N TYR A 107 2.35 7.44 2.07
CA TYR A 107 0.92 7.75 2.07
C TYR A 107 0.43 7.97 0.64
N PHE A 108 -0.42 7.07 0.16
CA PHE A 108 -0.93 7.08 -1.20
C PHE A 108 -2.46 7.19 -1.21
N GLU A 109 -2.97 8.17 -1.93
CA GLU A 109 -4.39 8.37 -2.18
C GLU A 109 -4.72 8.16 -3.65
N ALA A 110 -5.76 7.39 -3.92
CA ALA A 110 -6.19 7.05 -5.27
C ALA A 110 -7.05 8.15 -5.93
N ALA A 111 -7.89 8.83 -5.16
CA ALA A 111 -8.84 9.82 -5.68
C ALA A 111 -8.22 10.95 -6.51
N PRO A 112 -7.04 11.50 -6.17
CA PRO A 112 -6.40 12.54 -7.00
C PRO A 112 -6.00 12.08 -8.41
N LEU A 113 -5.96 10.78 -8.66
CA LEU A 113 -5.53 10.18 -9.92
C LEU A 113 -6.68 9.94 -10.92
N VAL A 114 -7.91 10.20 -10.49
CA VAL A 114 -9.12 9.92 -11.28
C VAL A 114 -10.02 11.15 -11.37
N THR A 115 -10.92 11.13 -12.35
CA THR A 115 -11.95 12.17 -12.47
C THR A 115 -13.10 11.85 -11.52
N MET A 116 -13.29 12.73 -10.52
CA MET A 116 -14.39 12.60 -9.56
C MET A 116 -15.74 12.90 -10.22
N MET A 117 -16.70 12.03 -9.98
CA MET A 117 -18.09 12.19 -10.44
C MET A 117 -18.96 12.82 -9.33
N GLU A 118 -20.16 13.24 -9.70
CA GLU A 118 -21.22 13.66 -8.75
C GLU A 118 -20.76 14.75 -7.75
N LYS A 119 -20.02 15.74 -8.25
CA LYS A 119 -19.63 16.88 -7.39
C LYS A 119 -20.87 17.65 -6.95
N PRO A 120 -21.13 17.77 -5.64
CA PRO A 120 -22.34 18.40 -5.15
C PRO A 120 -22.32 19.91 -5.41
N THR A 121 -23.47 20.47 -5.72
CA THR A 121 -23.65 21.93 -5.85
C THR A 121 -23.87 22.62 -4.50
N ARG A 122 -24.25 21.85 -3.47
CA ARG A 122 -24.37 22.27 -2.07
C ARG A 122 -23.92 21.15 -1.14
N LEU A 123 -23.46 21.50 0.03
CA LEU A 123 -23.11 20.58 1.09
C LEU A 123 -24.18 20.65 2.17
N ASP A 124 -25.06 19.65 2.22
CA ASP A 124 -26.10 19.55 3.22
C ASP A 124 -26.09 18.11 3.78
N ARG A 125 -25.92 18.01 5.11
CA ARG A 125 -25.92 16.70 5.79
C ARG A 125 -27.27 15.96 5.73
N ALA A 126 -28.35 16.68 5.42
CA ALA A 126 -29.66 16.06 5.19
C ALA A 126 -29.67 15.18 3.92
N ASP A 127 -28.71 15.40 3.01
CA ASP A 127 -28.56 14.62 1.76
C ASP A 127 -27.69 13.34 1.96
N GLY A 128 -27.31 13.00 3.21
CA GLY A 128 -26.49 11.83 3.54
C GLY A 128 -24.99 12.13 3.56
N ASP A 129 -24.16 11.14 3.19
CA ASP A 129 -22.69 11.25 3.15
C ASP A 129 -22.25 12.01 1.89
N VAL A 130 -22.42 13.33 1.92
CA VAL A 130 -22.05 14.23 0.82
C VAL A 130 -20.61 14.64 0.93
N HIS A 131 -19.82 14.31 -0.10
CA HIS A 131 -18.39 14.64 -0.16
C HIS A 131 -18.13 15.84 -1.08
N PRO A 132 -17.40 16.88 -0.62
CA PRO A 132 -17.16 18.12 -1.41
C PRO A 132 -16.47 17.86 -2.75
N GLY A 133 -15.56 16.87 -2.78
CA GLY A 133 -14.78 16.49 -3.95
C GLY A 133 -15.55 15.69 -5.01
N GLY A 134 -16.74 15.18 -4.68
CA GLY A 134 -17.53 14.25 -5.48
C GLY A 134 -17.59 12.86 -4.86
N ASN A 135 -18.19 11.91 -5.58
CA ASN A 135 -18.39 10.54 -5.10
C ASN A 135 -17.06 9.82 -4.85
N PRO A 136 -16.72 9.45 -3.60
CA PRO A 136 -15.44 8.85 -3.25
C PRO A 136 -15.33 7.36 -3.58
N HIS A 137 -16.44 6.69 -3.99
CA HIS A 137 -16.44 5.25 -4.28
C HIS A 137 -15.82 4.91 -5.64
N ILE A 138 -14.68 5.53 -5.95
CA ILE A 138 -13.97 5.43 -7.23
C ILE A 138 -13.47 4.01 -7.53
N GLN A 139 -13.23 3.21 -6.51
CA GLN A 139 -12.74 1.84 -6.61
C GLN A 139 -13.77 0.87 -7.22
N THR A 140 -15.02 1.26 -7.29
CA THR A 140 -16.10 0.45 -7.90
C THR A 140 -16.06 0.46 -9.44
N ASP A 141 -15.31 1.39 -10.05
CA ASP A 141 -15.10 1.44 -11.50
C ASP A 141 -13.73 0.82 -11.85
N PRO A 142 -13.70 -0.31 -12.58
CA PRO A 142 -12.44 -0.98 -12.96
C PRO A 142 -11.52 -0.11 -13.81
N ARG A 143 -12.05 0.89 -14.52
CA ARG A 143 -11.24 1.84 -15.28
C ARG A 143 -10.43 2.75 -14.36
N ASN A 144 -10.93 3.05 -13.17
CA ASN A 144 -10.21 3.80 -12.15
C ASN A 144 -9.12 2.94 -11.51
N ILE A 145 -9.38 1.65 -11.25
CA ILE A 145 -8.35 0.71 -10.80
C ILE A 145 -7.17 0.70 -11.79
N LEU A 146 -7.45 0.60 -13.08
CA LEU A 146 -6.42 0.63 -14.12
C LEU A 146 -5.63 1.96 -14.13
N ARG A 147 -6.29 3.11 -13.91
CA ARG A 147 -5.60 4.42 -13.83
C ARG A 147 -4.71 4.53 -12.60
N VAL A 148 -5.08 3.91 -11.51
CA VAL A 148 -4.33 3.91 -10.23
C VAL A 148 -3.14 2.93 -10.29
N ALA A 149 -3.22 1.86 -11.07
CA ALA A 149 -2.19 0.81 -11.13
C ALA A 149 -0.79 1.34 -11.45
N GLY A 150 -0.63 2.14 -12.51
CA GLY A 150 0.66 2.70 -12.88
C GLY A 150 1.29 3.59 -11.79
N PRO A 151 0.58 4.60 -11.24
CA PRO A 151 1.06 5.38 -10.09
C PRO A 151 1.36 4.55 -8.85
N MET A 152 0.58 3.51 -8.55
CA MET A 152 0.85 2.61 -7.42
C MET A 152 2.12 1.79 -7.68
N THR A 153 2.33 1.27 -8.89
CA THR A 153 3.58 0.61 -9.29
C THR A 153 4.78 1.54 -9.08
N ALA A 154 4.68 2.80 -9.51
CA ALA A 154 5.75 3.78 -9.31
C ALA A 154 6.05 4.00 -7.82
N ARG A 155 5.03 4.01 -6.96
CA ARG A 155 5.17 4.13 -5.52
C ARG A 155 5.86 2.91 -4.91
N LEU A 156 5.53 1.69 -5.34
CA LEU A 156 6.23 0.46 -4.89
C LEU A 156 7.71 0.51 -5.29
N VAL A 157 8.01 0.95 -6.51
CA VAL A 157 9.40 1.14 -6.98
C VAL A 157 10.16 2.17 -6.15
N GLU A 158 9.51 3.27 -5.76
CA GLU A 158 10.11 4.33 -4.93
C GLU A 158 10.46 3.80 -3.53
N LEU A 159 9.57 3.02 -2.91
CA LEU A 159 9.73 2.51 -1.55
C LEU A 159 10.66 1.29 -1.46
N ASP A 160 10.74 0.52 -2.53
CA ASP A 160 11.58 -0.69 -2.63
C ASP A 160 12.28 -0.76 -3.99
N PRO A 161 13.31 0.06 -4.22
CA PRO A 161 14.02 0.13 -5.49
C PRO A 161 14.77 -1.16 -5.84
N ALA A 162 15.06 -2.02 -4.87
CA ALA A 162 15.74 -3.28 -5.12
C ALA A 162 14.85 -4.27 -5.89
N ASN A 163 13.54 -4.19 -5.75
CA ASN A 163 12.56 -4.99 -6.48
C ASN A 163 11.88 -4.21 -7.64
N ALA A 164 12.44 -3.09 -8.07
CA ALA A 164 11.87 -2.20 -9.08
C ALA A 164 11.52 -2.89 -10.41
N ALA A 165 12.39 -3.81 -10.88
CA ALA A 165 12.14 -4.57 -12.11
C ALA A 165 10.90 -5.46 -11.99
N PHE A 166 10.75 -6.14 -10.86
CA PHE A 166 9.61 -6.99 -10.55
C PHE A 166 8.29 -6.21 -10.57
N TYR A 167 8.24 -5.05 -9.90
CA TYR A 167 7.02 -4.23 -9.86
C TYR A 167 6.65 -3.68 -11.25
N ARG A 168 7.64 -3.25 -12.06
CA ARG A 168 7.39 -2.72 -13.43
C ARG A 168 6.91 -3.77 -14.41
N GLU A 169 7.27 -5.03 -14.22
CA GLU A 169 6.79 -6.14 -15.07
C GLU A 169 5.32 -6.45 -14.82
N ARG A 170 4.82 -6.18 -13.61
CA ARG A 170 3.47 -6.50 -13.17
C ARG A 170 2.48 -5.32 -13.30
N GLY A 171 2.98 -4.08 -13.46
CA GLY A 171 2.19 -2.85 -13.46
C GLY A 171 1.86 -2.20 -14.81
#